data_037be633f636d3f16e953f7574805036
#
_entry.id   037be633f636d3f16e953f7574805036
#
_cell.length_a   1.000
_cell.length_b   1.000
_cell.length_c   1.000
_cell.angle_alpha   90.00
_cell.angle_beta   90.00
_cell.angle_gamma   90.00
#
_symmetry.space_group_name_H-M   'P 1'
#
loop_
_entity.id
_entity.type
_entity.pdbx_description
1 polymer ?
#
loop_
_entity_poly.entity_id
_entity_poly.type
_entity_poly.pdbx_seq_one_letter_code
_entity_poly.pdbx_strand_id
1 'polypeptide(L)'
;MKPMKMKCVIIDNYDSFTYNLSHLIKEVGGEVTIFHNDEFQLRELECFDKIVLSPGPGLPSQAGELLNVIRYYAGRKSILGVCLGHQAIAEVFGARLEHLSDVFHGVSTEIVQSVNTPLFQVLRIQSSWDAITVGLFQRLIFPIALR
;
A
#
# COMPACT_ATOMS: atom_id res chain seq x y z
N MET A 1 14.63 -25.57 -15.61
CA MET A 1 13.61 -25.20 -14.63
C MET A 1 13.05 -23.82 -14.99
N LYS A 2 11.74 -23.71 -15.18
CA LYS A 2 11.14 -22.37 -15.27
C LYS A 2 11.36 -21.65 -13.94
N PRO A 3 11.84 -20.39 -13.93
CA PRO A 3 11.91 -19.63 -12.70
C PRO A 3 10.51 -19.58 -12.08
N MET A 4 10.41 -19.88 -10.78
CA MET A 4 9.15 -19.72 -10.06
C MET A 4 8.75 -18.26 -10.14
N LYS A 5 7.58 -17.99 -10.71
CA LYS A 5 7.04 -16.64 -10.74
C LYS A 5 6.62 -16.22 -9.34
N MET A 6 6.95 -15.00 -8.97
CA MET A 6 6.53 -14.40 -7.71
C MET A 6 5.00 -14.30 -7.66
N LYS A 7 4.38 -14.94 -6.67
CA LYS A 7 2.93 -14.87 -6.44
C LYS A 7 2.59 -13.66 -5.59
N CYS A 8 1.83 -12.76 -6.16
CA CYS A 8 1.39 -11.54 -5.49
C CYS A 8 -0.13 -11.55 -5.32
N VAL A 9 -0.62 -11.20 -4.14
CA VAL A 9 -2.03 -10.93 -3.93
C VAL A 9 -2.25 -9.43 -3.79
N ILE A 10 -3.29 -8.92 -4.41
CA ILE A 10 -3.78 -7.56 -4.20
C ILE A 10 -5.05 -7.65 -3.36
N ILE A 11 -5.06 -6.97 -2.24
CA ILE A 11 -6.28 -6.73 -1.47
C ILE A 11 -6.93 -5.49 -2.04
N ASP A 12 -8.05 -5.70 -2.70
CA ASP A 12 -8.82 -4.67 -3.37
C ASP A 12 -9.79 -3.99 -2.39
N ASN A 13 -9.58 -2.73 -2.16
CA ASN A 13 -10.45 -1.89 -1.32
C ASN A 13 -11.56 -1.23 -2.14
N TYR A 14 -12.08 -1.92 -3.16
CA TYR A 14 -13.15 -1.44 -4.04
C TYR A 14 -12.75 -0.18 -4.82
N ASP A 15 -11.55 -0.21 -5.40
CA ASP A 15 -11.00 0.90 -6.16
C ASP A 15 -10.68 0.52 -7.61
N SER A 16 -11.03 1.40 -8.55
CA SER A 16 -10.79 1.16 -9.98
C SER A 16 -9.31 1.08 -10.35
N PHE A 17 -8.41 1.66 -9.53
CA PHE A 17 -6.97 1.62 -9.75
C PHE A 17 -6.34 0.26 -9.46
N THR A 18 -7.04 -0.64 -8.79
CA THR A 18 -6.58 -2.00 -8.48
C THR A 18 -6.11 -2.75 -9.72
N TYR A 19 -6.82 -2.62 -10.83
CA TYR A 19 -6.45 -3.27 -12.08
C TYR A 19 -5.17 -2.70 -12.71
N ASN A 20 -4.90 -1.40 -12.53
CA ASN A 20 -3.64 -0.80 -12.95
C ASN A 20 -2.46 -1.37 -12.15
N LEU A 21 -2.61 -1.54 -10.84
CA LEU A 21 -1.59 -2.20 -10.02
C LEU A 21 -1.35 -3.65 -10.47
N SER A 22 -2.44 -4.39 -10.75
CA SER A 22 -2.34 -5.76 -11.27
C SER A 22 -1.57 -5.81 -12.59
N HIS A 23 -1.82 -4.87 -13.49
CA HIS A 23 -1.12 -4.78 -14.77
C HIS A 23 0.37 -4.53 -14.58
N LEU A 24 0.74 -3.54 -13.77
CA LEU A 24 2.14 -3.22 -13.47
C LEU A 24 2.90 -4.41 -12.87
N ILE A 25 2.30 -5.14 -11.94
CA ILE A 25 2.94 -6.32 -11.33
C ILE A 25 3.13 -7.44 -12.38
N LYS A 26 2.18 -7.64 -13.27
CA LYS A 26 2.29 -8.62 -14.35
C LYS A 26 3.37 -8.25 -15.37
N GLU A 27 3.54 -6.96 -15.68
CA GLU A 27 4.60 -6.47 -16.57
C GLU A 27 6.00 -6.77 -16.04
N VAL A 28 6.20 -6.73 -14.73
CA VAL A 28 7.48 -7.12 -14.10
C VAL A 28 7.59 -8.62 -13.84
N GLY A 29 6.67 -9.44 -14.39
CA GLY A 29 6.73 -10.89 -14.35
C GLY A 29 6.07 -11.57 -13.15
N GLY A 30 5.34 -10.85 -12.32
CA GLY A 30 4.58 -11.41 -11.21
C GLY A 30 3.29 -12.12 -11.64
N GLU A 31 2.86 -13.09 -10.86
CA GLU A 31 1.50 -13.64 -10.91
C GLU A 31 0.62 -12.91 -9.92
N VAL A 32 -0.56 -12.45 -10.33
CA VAL A 32 -1.44 -11.63 -9.50
C VAL A 32 -2.79 -12.30 -9.30
N THR A 33 -3.20 -12.41 -8.05
CA THR A 33 -4.57 -12.71 -7.63
C THR A 33 -5.14 -11.49 -6.93
N ILE A 34 -6.42 -11.20 -7.12
CA ILE A 34 -7.11 -10.09 -6.49
C ILE A 34 -8.21 -10.66 -5.59
N PHE A 35 -8.24 -10.21 -4.34
CA PHE A 35 -9.34 -10.45 -3.41
C PHE A 35 -9.94 -9.12 -2.96
N HIS A 36 -11.25 -9.01 -2.90
CA HIS A 36 -11.89 -7.90 -2.20
C HIS A 36 -11.61 -7.99 -0.71
N ASN A 37 -11.49 -6.84 -0.04
CA ASN A 37 -11.05 -6.73 1.35
C ASN A 37 -11.94 -7.43 2.39
N ASP A 38 -13.10 -7.93 2.00
CA ASP A 38 -14.11 -8.60 2.82
C ASP A 38 -14.49 -10.01 2.31
N GLU A 39 -13.82 -10.51 1.25
CA GLU A 39 -14.19 -11.76 0.58
C GLU A 39 -13.14 -12.88 0.69
N PHE A 40 -12.33 -12.90 1.74
CA PHE A 40 -11.34 -13.95 1.96
C PHE A 40 -11.12 -14.24 3.45
N GLN A 41 -10.51 -15.37 3.74
CA GLN A 41 -9.97 -15.67 5.07
C GLN A 41 -8.47 -15.36 5.10
N LEU A 42 -7.95 -14.83 6.21
CA LEU A 42 -6.53 -14.46 6.34
C LEU A 42 -5.57 -15.58 5.92
N ARG A 43 -5.91 -16.83 6.24
CA ARG A 43 -5.07 -18.00 5.90
C ARG A 43 -4.93 -18.25 4.41
N GLU A 44 -5.87 -17.80 3.59
CA GLU A 44 -5.80 -17.96 2.14
C GLU A 44 -4.65 -17.17 1.53
N LEU A 45 -4.17 -16.13 2.23
CA LEU A 45 -3.04 -15.33 1.79
C LEU A 45 -1.68 -15.99 2.06
N GLU A 46 -1.63 -17.10 2.77
CA GLU A 46 -0.38 -17.82 3.11
C GLU A 46 0.40 -18.29 1.86
N CYS A 47 -0.32 -18.67 0.80
CA CYS A 47 0.28 -19.19 -0.43
C CYS A 47 0.92 -18.13 -1.34
N PHE A 48 0.79 -16.84 -1.02
CA PHE A 48 1.36 -15.73 -1.78
C PHE A 48 2.68 -15.26 -1.17
N ASP A 49 3.60 -14.81 -2.03
CA ASP A 49 4.91 -14.30 -1.62
C ASP A 49 4.84 -12.84 -1.15
N LYS A 50 3.97 -12.05 -1.77
CA LYS A 50 3.84 -10.60 -1.58
C LYS A 50 2.38 -10.20 -1.45
N ILE A 51 2.12 -9.17 -0.67
CA ILE A 51 0.80 -8.57 -0.49
C ILE A 51 0.86 -7.11 -0.93
N VAL A 52 -0.09 -6.70 -1.76
CA VAL A 52 -0.31 -5.31 -2.14
C VAL A 52 -1.68 -4.87 -1.66
N LEU A 53 -1.74 -3.73 -1.02
CA LEU A 53 -2.97 -3.13 -0.52
C LEU A 53 -3.33 -1.96 -1.43
N SER A 54 -4.48 -2.04 -2.07
CA SER A 54 -4.92 -1.06 -3.07
C SER A 54 -5.34 0.28 -2.44
N PRO A 55 -5.47 1.34 -3.26
CA PRO A 55 -6.30 2.47 -2.90
C PRO A 55 -7.72 2.03 -2.55
N GLY A 56 -8.49 2.93 -1.98
CA GLY A 56 -9.90 2.69 -1.68
C GLY A 56 -10.56 3.90 -1.03
N PRO A 57 -11.89 3.92 -0.94
CA PRO A 57 -12.64 4.97 -0.30
C PRO A 57 -12.61 4.84 1.23
N GLY A 58 -12.95 5.93 1.92
CA GLY A 58 -13.16 5.96 3.36
C GLY A 58 -11.89 5.89 4.20
N LEU A 59 -11.99 5.27 5.36
CA LEU A 59 -10.93 5.12 6.33
C LEU A 59 -10.43 3.67 6.39
N PRO A 60 -9.17 3.42 6.78
CA PRO A 60 -8.65 2.06 6.93
C PRO A 60 -9.49 1.17 7.84
N SER A 61 -10.05 1.72 8.92
CA SER A 61 -10.90 1.00 9.87
C SER A 61 -12.25 0.54 9.29
N GLN A 62 -12.65 1.08 8.14
CA GLN A 62 -13.88 0.75 7.43
C GLN A 62 -13.67 -0.20 6.25
N ALA A 63 -12.41 -0.59 5.99
CA ALA A 63 -12.01 -1.36 4.83
C ALA A 63 -11.90 -2.86 5.12
N GLY A 64 -12.97 -3.48 5.60
CA GLY A 64 -13.04 -4.93 5.82
C GLY A 64 -11.87 -5.48 6.64
N GLU A 65 -11.19 -6.50 6.08
CA GLU A 65 -10.07 -7.18 6.73
C GLU A 65 -8.71 -6.46 6.56
N LEU A 66 -8.68 -5.27 5.96
CA LEU A 66 -7.44 -4.57 5.61
C LEU A 66 -6.45 -4.44 6.78
N LEU A 67 -6.91 -3.96 7.94
CA LEU A 67 -6.04 -3.80 9.13
C LEU A 67 -5.60 -5.16 9.70
N ASN A 68 -6.46 -6.18 9.63
CA ASN A 68 -6.16 -7.52 10.10
C ASN A 68 -5.10 -8.21 9.23
N VAL A 69 -5.16 -8.03 7.91
CA VAL A 69 -4.11 -8.48 6.98
C VAL A 69 -2.75 -7.92 7.40
N ILE A 70 -2.68 -6.61 7.66
CA ILE A 70 -1.42 -5.97 8.04
C ILE A 70 -0.92 -6.52 9.37
N ARG A 71 -1.78 -6.57 10.40
CA ARG A 71 -1.41 -7.09 11.73
C ARG A 71 -0.91 -8.54 11.69
N TYR A 72 -1.55 -9.37 10.87
CA TYR A 72 -1.21 -10.79 10.80
C TYR A 72 0.07 -11.04 10.00
N TYR A 73 0.29 -10.31 8.91
CA TYR A 73 1.41 -10.56 7.99
C TYR A 73 2.61 -9.62 8.15
N ALA A 74 2.51 -8.57 8.97
CA ALA A 74 3.66 -7.71 9.29
C ALA A 74 4.81 -8.53 9.88
N GLY A 75 6.01 -8.34 9.31
CA GLY A 75 7.21 -9.12 9.67
C GLY A 75 7.26 -10.54 9.09
N ARG A 76 6.19 -11.03 8.47
CA ARG A 76 6.13 -12.36 7.83
C ARG A 76 6.22 -12.28 6.30
N LYS A 77 5.60 -11.26 5.72
CA LYS A 77 5.56 -11.04 4.26
C LYS A 77 5.89 -9.58 3.94
N SER A 78 6.40 -9.37 2.73
CA SER A 78 6.51 -8.00 2.22
C SER A 78 5.13 -7.47 1.89
N ILE A 79 4.79 -6.31 2.44
CA ILE A 79 3.51 -5.64 2.22
C ILE A 79 3.79 -4.26 1.60
N LEU A 80 3.14 -3.97 0.49
CA LEU A 80 3.14 -2.66 -0.15
C LEU A 80 1.74 -2.05 -0.04
N GLY A 81 1.63 -0.86 0.50
CA GLY A 81 0.37 -0.11 0.55
C GLY A 81 0.39 1.08 -0.40
N VAL A 82 -0.71 1.29 -1.11
CA VAL A 82 -0.94 2.45 -1.99
C VAL A 82 -2.15 3.22 -1.48
N CYS A 83 -2.02 4.52 -1.28
CA CYS A 83 -3.08 5.42 -0.79
C CYS A 83 -3.73 4.88 0.51
N LEU A 84 -4.96 4.40 0.47
CA LEU A 84 -5.64 3.80 1.63
C LEU A 84 -4.82 2.65 2.25
N GLY A 85 -4.20 1.80 1.44
CA GLY A 85 -3.33 0.73 1.91
C GLY A 85 -2.11 1.25 2.66
N HIS A 86 -1.49 2.34 2.20
CA HIS A 86 -0.40 3.00 2.90
C HIS A 86 -0.85 3.62 4.22
N GLN A 87 -2.02 4.25 4.23
CA GLN A 87 -2.65 4.80 5.43
C GLN A 87 -2.92 3.72 6.47
N ALA A 88 -3.42 2.57 6.03
CA ALA A 88 -3.68 1.42 6.89
C ALA A 88 -2.41 0.88 7.54
N ILE A 89 -1.31 0.77 6.78
CA ILE A 89 0.00 0.39 7.33
C ILE A 89 0.43 1.39 8.41
N ALA A 90 0.34 2.68 8.11
CA ALA A 90 0.71 3.72 9.04
C ALA A 90 -0.10 3.65 10.35
N GLU A 91 -1.41 3.46 10.26
CA GLU A 91 -2.30 3.33 11.41
C GLU A 91 -1.96 2.12 12.28
N VAL A 92 -1.73 0.95 11.66
CA VAL A 92 -1.35 -0.28 12.40
C VAL A 92 -0.03 -0.09 13.16
N PHE A 93 0.90 0.68 12.62
CA PHE A 93 2.17 0.99 13.29
C PHE A 93 2.14 2.24 14.17
N GLY A 94 0.95 2.72 14.54
CA GLY A 94 0.75 3.76 15.54
C GLY A 94 0.82 5.19 15.02
N ALA A 95 0.86 5.40 13.71
CA ALA A 95 0.70 6.73 13.14
C ALA A 95 -0.75 7.21 13.25
N ARG A 96 -0.94 8.53 13.28
CA ARG A 96 -2.26 9.15 13.25
C ARG A 96 -2.57 9.67 11.86
N LEU A 97 -3.82 9.46 11.46
CA LEU A 97 -4.37 10.04 10.26
C LEU A 97 -4.93 11.43 10.60
N GLU A 98 -4.40 12.48 9.95
CA GLU A 98 -4.88 13.85 10.14
C GLU A 98 -5.63 14.31 8.90
N HIS A 99 -6.78 14.94 9.11
CA HIS A 99 -7.53 15.57 8.04
C HIS A 99 -6.97 16.97 7.78
N LEU A 100 -6.49 17.21 6.57
CA LEU A 100 -6.06 18.56 6.19
C LEU A 100 -7.26 19.40 5.75
N SER A 101 -7.19 20.71 6.02
CA SER A 101 -8.19 21.68 5.57
C SER A 101 -8.23 21.79 4.05
N ASP A 102 -7.11 21.57 3.39
CA ASP A 102 -6.98 21.65 1.95
C ASP A 102 -6.88 20.26 1.32
N VAL A 103 -7.63 20.04 0.24
CA VAL A 103 -7.63 18.78 -0.50
C VAL A 103 -6.56 18.85 -1.60
N PHE A 104 -5.52 18.04 -1.47
CA PHE A 104 -4.50 17.84 -2.48
C PHE A 104 -4.80 16.57 -3.29
N HIS A 105 -5.38 16.73 -4.47
CA HIS A 105 -5.59 15.63 -5.41
C HIS A 105 -5.11 16.04 -6.78
N GLY A 106 -4.19 15.25 -7.36
CA GLY A 106 -3.59 15.56 -8.65
C GLY A 106 -2.73 16.84 -8.66
N VAL A 107 -2.25 17.27 -7.51
CA VAL A 107 -1.36 18.43 -7.35
C VAL A 107 0.07 17.95 -7.27
N SER A 108 0.93 18.52 -8.11
CA SER A 108 2.37 18.22 -8.08
C SER A 108 2.99 18.83 -6.83
N THR A 109 3.66 18.00 -6.04
CA THR A 109 4.27 18.41 -4.76
C THR A 109 5.71 17.91 -4.71
N GLU A 110 6.60 18.72 -4.15
CA GLU A 110 7.98 18.28 -3.88
C GLU A 110 7.97 17.26 -2.74
N ILE A 111 8.62 16.12 -2.98
CA ILE A 111 8.79 15.07 -1.98
C ILE A 111 10.27 15.03 -1.58
N VAL A 112 10.50 15.06 -0.27
CA VAL A 112 11.84 14.88 0.31
C VAL A 112 11.94 13.50 0.92
N GLN A 113 12.87 12.70 0.41
CA GLN A 113 13.18 11.41 1.03
C GLN A 113 13.95 11.67 2.33
N SER A 114 13.34 11.34 3.47
CA SER A 114 13.95 11.52 4.79
C SER A 114 14.88 10.39 5.21
N VAL A 115 14.70 9.19 4.64
CA VAL A 115 15.49 7.99 4.97
C VAL A 115 15.88 7.25 3.69
N ASN A 116 17.15 6.86 3.57
CA ASN A 116 17.60 6.06 2.45
C ASN A 116 17.08 4.61 2.59
N THR A 117 16.17 4.21 1.71
CA THR A 117 15.58 2.87 1.69
C THR A 117 15.81 2.19 0.34
N PRO A 118 15.95 0.84 0.32
CA PRO A 118 16.09 0.09 -0.94
C PRO A 118 14.95 0.35 -1.94
N LEU A 119 13.74 0.64 -1.45
CA LEU A 119 12.56 0.92 -2.28
C LEU A 119 12.76 2.12 -3.21
N PHE A 120 13.52 3.14 -2.78
CA PHE A 120 13.72 4.39 -3.52
C PHE A 120 15.12 4.53 -4.12
N GLN A 121 16.02 3.56 -3.92
CA GLN A 121 17.40 3.65 -4.43
C GLN A 121 17.48 3.76 -5.96
N VAL A 122 16.52 3.22 -6.69
CA VAL A 122 16.48 3.24 -8.16
C VAL A 122 15.79 4.49 -8.70
N LEU A 123 15.05 5.19 -7.86
CA LEU A 123 14.35 6.41 -8.25
C LEU A 123 15.28 7.62 -8.04
N ARG A 124 15.63 8.32 -9.13
CA ARG A 124 16.27 9.64 -9.01
C ARG A 124 15.22 10.61 -8.47
N ILE A 125 15.30 10.89 -7.17
CA ILE A 125 14.37 11.82 -6.51
C ILE A 125 14.82 13.28 -6.81
N GLN A 126 14.51 13.75 -7.97
CA GLN A 126 14.40 15.18 -8.36
C GLN A 126 13.18 15.33 -9.25
N SER A 127 12.03 14.95 -8.73
CA SER A 127 10.81 15.10 -9.50
C SER A 127 9.69 15.51 -8.57
N SER A 128 8.91 16.47 -9.02
CA SER A 128 7.60 16.71 -8.48
C SER A 128 6.74 15.47 -8.73
N TRP A 129 6.09 14.99 -7.72
CA TRP A 129 5.19 13.84 -7.79
C TRP A 129 3.75 14.33 -7.63
N ASP A 130 2.85 13.80 -8.44
CA ASP A 130 1.44 14.10 -8.28
C ASP A 130 0.91 13.41 -7.04
N ALA A 131 0.39 14.17 -6.09
CA ALA A 131 -0.27 13.64 -4.92
C ALA A 131 -1.60 13.00 -5.34
N ILE A 132 -1.68 11.66 -5.26
CA ILE A 132 -2.92 10.92 -5.49
C ILE A 132 -3.55 10.64 -4.13
N THR A 133 -4.18 11.66 -3.54
CA THR A 133 -4.91 11.51 -2.30
C THR A 133 -6.22 12.26 -2.38
N VAL A 134 -7.32 11.56 -2.21
CA VAL A 134 -8.64 12.14 -2.07
C VAL A 134 -8.88 12.38 -0.58
N GLY A 135 -8.74 13.63 -0.15
CA GLY A 135 -9.33 14.10 1.09
C GLY A 135 -8.58 13.85 2.40
N LEU A 136 -7.46 13.12 2.41
CA LEU A 136 -6.69 12.88 3.63
C LEU A 136 -5.20 12.96 3.33
N PHE A 137 -4.57 14.07 3.68
CA PHE A 137 -3.11 14.16 3.71
C PHE A 137 -2.64 13.93 5.14
N GLN A 138 -1.61 13.13 5.31
CA GLN A 138 -1.15 12.77 6.63
C GLN A 138 0.29 13.15 6.82
N ARG A 139 0.53 13.86 7.89
CA ARG A 139 1.83 13.86 8.50
C ARG A 139 1.99 12.54 9.26
N LEU A 140 2.68 11.58 8.65
CA LEU A 140 3.03 10.35 9.32
C LEU A 140 4.07 10.67 10.39
N ILE A 141 3.62 10.79 11.63
CA ILE A 141 4.52 10.82 12.79
C ILE A 141 4.70 9.36 13.18
N PHE A 142 5.73 8.71 12.61
CA PHE A 142 6.14 7.42 13.11
C PHE A 142 6.79 7.60 14.48
N PRO A 143 6.39 6.85 15.51
CA PRO A 143 7.24 6.69 16.67
C PRO A 143 8.55 6.07 16.21
N ILE A 144 9.66 6.75 16.52
CA ILE A 144 11.02 6.31 16.21
C ILE A 144 11.21 4.91 16.80
N ALA A 145 11.22 3.92 16.00
CA ALA A 145 11.85 2.60 16.09
C ALA A 145 11.06 1.51 15.35
N LEU A 146 11.18 1.44 14.07
CA LEU A 146 11.08 0.16 13.37
C LEU A 146 12.52 -0.30 13.11
N ARG A 147 13.05 -1.14 14.01
CA ARG A 147 14.23 -1.93 13.77
C ARG A 147 13.89 -3.14 12.93
#